data_9619adbe359ed2497693a4597fb41e07
#
_entry.id   9619adbe359ed2497693a4597fb41e07
#
_cell.length_a   1.000
_cell.length_b   1.000
_cell.length_c   1.000
_cell.angle_alpha   90.00
_cell.angle_beta   90.00
_cell.angle_gamma   90.00
#
_symmetry.space_group_name_H-M   'P 1'
#
loop_
_entity.id
_entity.type
_entity.pdbx_description
1 polymer ?
#
loop_
_entity_poly.entity_id
_entity_poly.type
_entity_poly.pdbx_seq_one_letter_code
_entity_poly.pdbx_strand_id
1 'polypeptide(L)'
;MNFARRRIFVIAVSMCAGAAISLADRAESTPQQVFDAMCGSFQAAQAKGVHARYQWDLSGPNGGQWWIDVNNGTYKLGKGQIDNPNVTFRASDKDWVAICHDQLSGTWAYLTGRLKVRGDQNVARKLGEIFP
;
A
#
# COMPACT_ATOMS: atom_id res chain seq x y z
N MET A 1 3.61 -11.42 -1.26
CA MET A 1 3.57 -11.21 -2.23
C MET A 1 4.21 -11.91 -3.21
N ASN A 2 3.76 -12.83 -3.67
CA ASN A 2 4.28 -13.51 -4.62
C ASN A 2 4.33 -12.87 -5.83
N PHE A 3 3.44 -12.16 -6.16
CA PHE A 3 3.42 -11.61 -7.41
C PHE A 3 4.67 -10.92 -7.61
N ALA A 4 5.20 -10.55 -6.59
CA ALA A 4 6.36 -9.80 -6.77
C ALA A 4 7.37 -10.63 -7.36
N ARG A 5 7.43 -11.80 -7.02
CA ARG A 5 8.46 -12.42 -7.51
C ARG A 5 8.34 -12.75 -8.81
N ARG A 6 7.29 -12.89 -9.27
CA ARG A 6 7.23 -13.27 -10.49
C ARG A 6 7.74 -12.38 -11.36
N ARG A 7 7.58 -11.32 -11.17
CA ARG A 7 7.93 -10.46 -12.11
C ARG A 7 9.29 -10.38 -12.16
N ILE A 8 9.79 -10.94 -11.37
CA ILE A 8 11.07 -10.91 -11.37
C ILE A 8 11.66 -11.37 -12.49
N PHE A 9 11.35 -12.19 -12.93
CA PHE A 9 11.93 -12.68 -13.93
C PHE A 9 12.01 -11.99 -14.95
N VAL A 10 11.22 -11.54 -15.06
CA VAL A 10 11.07 -10.89 -16.11
C VAL A 10 12.09 -10.14 -16.26
N ILE A 11 12.42 -9.79 -15.47
CA ILE A 11 13.29 -9.09 -15.47
C ILE A 11 14.40 -9.40 -16.03
N ALA A 12 14.62 -10.35 -15.98
CA ALA A 12 15.73 -10.78 -16.51
C ALA A 12 16.06 -10.09 -17.65
N VAL A 13 15.32 -10.05 -18.22
CA VAL A 13 15.52 -9.47 -19.27
C VAL A 13 16.20 -8.45 -19.37
N SER A 14 15.92 -7.83 -18.94
CA SER A 14 16.43 -6.73 -19.11
C SER A 14 17.74 -6.77 -19.00
N MET A 15 18.02 -7.61 -18.86
CA MET A 15 19.20 -7.71 -18.83
C MET A 15 19.96 -6.66 -18.85
N CYS A 16 20.77 -6.54 -19.16
CA CYS A 16 21.59 -5.50 -19.32
C CYS A 16 21.09 -4.28 -18.74
N ALA A 17 20.85 -3.49 -19.51
CA ALA A 17 20.46 -2.20 -19.15
C ALA A 17 19.47 -2.28 -18.08
N GLY A 18 18.62 -3.09 -18.26
CA GLY A 18 17.59 -3.08 -17.35
C GLY A 18 18.05 -3.33 -15.97
N ALA A 19 19.01 -4.07 -15.82
CA ALA A 19 19.44 -4.40 -14.50
C ALA A 19 19.70 -3.19 -13.66
N ALA A 20 20.50 -2.37 -14.12
CA ALA A 20 20.86 -1.22 -13.34
C ALA A 20 19.65 -0.37 -13.06
N ILE A 21 18.86 -0.22 -14.03
CA ILE A 21 17.73 0.59 -13.85
C ILE A 21 16.78 0.01 -12.86
N SER A 22 16.64 -1.28 -12.81
CA SER A 22 15.66 -1.81 -11.90
C SER A 22 16.02 -1.56 -10.46
N LEU A 23 17.26 -1.47 -10.11
CA LEU A 23 17.61 -1.19 -8.74
C LEU A 23 17.20 0.23 -8.40
N ALA A 24 17.48 1.14 -9.27
CA ALA A 24 17.12 2.51 -9.03
C ALA A 24 15.62 2.65 -8.96
N ASP A 25 14.92 1.98 -9.84
CA ASP A 25 13.48 2.09 -9.85
C ASP A 25 12.91 1.57 -8.56
N ARG A 26 13.48 0.51 -8.01
CA ARG A 26 12.99 0.01 -6.79
C ARG A 26 13.23 0.98 -5.67
N ALA A 27 14.35 1.58 -5.62
CA ALA A 27 14.67 2.52 -4.57
C ALA A 27 13.79 3.75 -4.67
N GLU A 28 13.27 4.00 -5.85
CA GLU A 28 12.47 5.18 -6.07
C GLU A 28 11.00 4.90 -6.32
N SER A 29 10.51 3.77 -5.83
CA SER A 29 9.11 3.47 -5.97
C SER A 29 8.25 4.58 -5.35
N THR A 30 7.19 4.90 -6.02
CA THR A 30 6.29 5.95 -5.55
C THR A 30 5.10 5.34 -4.84
N PRO A 31 4.42 6.12 -4.01
CA PRO A 31 3.20 5.62 -3.38
C PRO A 31 2.16 5.15 -4.38
N GLN A 32 2.03 5.83 -5.52
CA GLN A 32 1.06 5.40 -6.52
C GLN A 32 1.37 3.97 -7.02
N GLN A 33 2.64 3.70 -7.27
CA GLN A 33 3.03 2.36 -7.71
C GLN A 33 2.75 1.32 -6.63
N VAL A 34 2.93 1.70 -5.37
CA VAL A 34 2.67 0.81 -4.27
C VAL A 34 1.18 0.53 -4.13
N PHE A 35 0.35 1.55 -4.27
CA PHE A 35 -1.09 1.35 -4.21
C PHE A 35 -1.58 0.48 -5.37
N ASP A 36 -1.03 0.66 -6.56
CA ASP A 36 -1.40 -0.18 -7.68
C ASP A 36 -1.01 -1.63 -7.42
N ALA A 37 0.15 -1.86 -6.83
CA ALA A 37 0.58 -3.21 -6.47
C ALA A 37 -0.28 -3.81 -5.37
N MET A 38 -0.68 -3.01 -4.38
CA MET A 38 -1.57 -3.48 -3.33
C MET A 38 -2.87 -3.98 -3.92
N CYS A 39 -3.42 -3.21 -4.85
CA CYS A 39 -4.69 -3.59 -5.45
C CYS A 39 -4.56 -4.89 -6.25
N GLY A 40 -3.37 -5.16 -6.78
CA GLY A 40 -3.12 -6.42 -7.47
C GLY A 40 -3.14 -7.63 -6.55
N SER A 41 -3.01 -7.44 -5.23
CA SER A 41 -3.06 -8.53 -4.27
C SER A 41 -4.41 -8.64 -3.56
N PHE A 42 -5.43 -7.99 -4.07
CA PHE A 42 -6.75 -7.95 -3.43
C PHE A 42 -7.33 -9.36 -3.30
N GLN A 43 -7.81 -9.66 -2.09
CA GLN A 43 -8.41 -10.96 -1.80
C GLN A 43 -9.91 -10.80 -1.63
N ALA A 44 -10.65 -11.04 -2.68
CA ALA A 44 -12.09 -10.83 -2.67
C ALA A 44 -12.78 -11.66 -1.58
N ALA A 45 -12.30 -12.87 -1.33
CA ALA A 45 -12.90 -13.72 -0.32
C ALA A 45 -12.75 -13.10 1.08
N GLN A 46 -11.64 -12.45 1.35
CA GLN A 46 -11.42 -11.81 2.65
C GLN A 46 -12.25 -10.53 2.79
N ALA A 47 -12.65 -9.95 1.69
CA ALA A 47 -13.42 -8.72 1.68
C ALA A 47 -14.93 -8.97 1.68
N LYS A 48 -15.34 -10.24 1.63
CA LYS A 48 -16.76 -10.55 1.58
C LYS A 48 -17.44 -10.09 2.86
N GLY A 49 -18.47 -9.33 2.74
CA GLY A 49 -19.20 -8.79 3.89
C GLY A 49 -18.50 -7.59 4.54
N VAL A 50 -17.36 -7.16 4.02
CA VAL A 50 -16.63 -6.05 4.59
C VAL A 50 -17.03 -4.75 3.89
N HIS A 51 -17.31 -3.72 4.68
CA HIS A 51 -17.58 -2.39 4.17
C HIS A 51 -16.64 -1.45 4.93
N ALA A 52 -15.56 -1.04 4.28
CA ALA A 52 -14.54 -0.25 4.95
C ALA A 52 -13.95 0.79 4.01
N ARG A 53 -13.76 1.99 4.52
CA ARG A 53 -13.13 3.07 3.77
C ARG A 53 -11.83 3.43 4.43
N TYR A 54 -10.76 3.35 3.66
CA TYR A 54 -9.41 3.62 4.13
C TYR A 54 -8.90 4.87 3.46
N GLN A 55 -8.31 5.76 4.25
CA GLN A 55 -7.73 7.01 3.76
C GLN A 55 -6.25 7.04 4.10
N TRP A 56 -5.43 7.48 3.15
CA TRP A 56 -4.02 7.70 3.39
C TRP A 56 -3.67 9.15 3.16
N ASP A 57 -2.95 9.74 4.11
CA ASP A 57 -2.39 11.08 3.97
C ASP A 57 -0.89 10.92 4.09
N LEU A 58 -0.18 11.02 2.99
CA LEU A 58 1.25 10.84 2.97
C LEU A 58 1.96 12.16 2.75
N SER A 59 2.98 12.43 3.57
CA SER A 59 3.76 13.65 3.45
C SER A 59 4.97 13.39 2.57
N GLY A 60 5.71 14.43 2.26
CA GLY A 60 6.96 14.31 1.50
C GLY A 60 6.80 14.69 0.04
N PRO A 61 7.90 14.67 -0.71
CA PRO A 61 7.89 15.11 -2.11
C PRO A 61 6.96 14.31 -3.00
N ASN A 62 6.81 13.02 -2.73
CA ASN A 62 5.90 12.16 -3.49
C ASN A 62 4.65 11.85 -2.69
N GLY A 63 4.36 12.66 -1.69
CA GLY A 63 3.18 12.46 -0.86
C GLY A 63 1.90 12.85 -1.56
N GLY A 64 0.83 12.70 -0.87
CA GLY A 64 -0.49 13.02 -1.38
C GLY A 64 -1.54 12.26 -0.61
N GLN A 65 -2.71 12.19 -1.17
CA GLN A 65 -3.82 11.53 -0.52
C GLN A 65 -4.39 10.45 -1.43
N TRP A 66 -4.66 9.30 -0.86
CA TRP A 66 -5.27 8.18 -1.57
C TRP A 66 -6.32 7.56 -0.69
N TRP A 67 -7.25 6.86 -1.30
CA TRP A 67 -8.26 6.13 -0.53
C TRP A 67 -8.60 4.83 -1.23
N ILE A 68 -9.02 3.85 -0.45
CA ILE A 68 -9.56 2.60 -0.95
C ILE A 68 -10.89 2.36 -0.26
N ASP A 69 -11.93 2.10 -1.04
CA ASP A 69 -13.25 1.80 -0.53
C ASP A 69 -13.50 0.32 -0.81
N VAL A 70 -13.58 -0.48 0.24
CA VAL A 70 -13.84 -1.91 0.13
C VAL A 70 -15.32 -2.13 0.39
N ASN A 71 -15.98 -2.80 -0.53
CA ASN A 71 -17.41 -3.02 -0.39
C ASN A 71 -17.76 -4.43 -0.82
N ASN A 72 -17.92 -5.31 0.14
CA ASN A 72 -18.43 -6.66 -0.06
C ASN A 72 -17.79 -7.39 -1.25
N GLY A 73 -16.51 -7.63 -1.14
CA GLY A 73 -15.78 -8.39 -2.15
C GLY A 73 -15.29 -7.58 -3.35
N THR A 74 -15.47 -6.26 -3.33
CA THR A 74 -14.97 -5.38 -4.37
C THR A 74 -14.22 -4.22 -3.74
N TYR A 75 -13.46 -3.49 -4.53
CA TYR A 75 -12.78 -2.30 -4.04
C TYR A 75 -12.70 -1.24 -5.12
N LYS A 76 -12.48 -0.01 -4.68
CA LYS A 76 -12.17 1.10 -5.57
C LYS A 76 -10.99 1.83 -4.97
N LEU A 77 -10.05 2.23 -5.81
CA LEU A 77 -8.89 3.03 -5.41
C LEU A 77 -9.07 4.42 -6.04
N GLY A 78 -8.83 5.46 -5.28
CA GLY A 78 -8.90 6.82 -5.80
C GLY A 78 -7.89 7.72 -5.13
N LYS A 79 -7.77 8.93 -5.65
CA LYS A 79 -6.89 9.95 -5.09
C LYS A 79 -7.75 11.01 -4.43
N GLY A 80 -7.18 11.69 -3.44
CA GLY A 80 -7.89 12.73 -2.71
C GLY A 80 -8.47 12.19 -1.43
N GLN A 81 -9.56 12.77 -1.00
CA GLN A 81 -10.20 12.39 0.26
C GLN A 81 -11.49 11.64 -0.01
N ILE A 82 -11.78 10.67 0.85
CA ILE A 82 -13.03 9.97 0.81
C ILE A 82 -13.88 10.38 2.01
N ASP A 83 -15.18 10.43 1.85
CA ASP A 83 -16.07 10.82 2.94
C ASP A 83 -16.13 9.73 3.99
N ASN A 84 -16.11 10.14 5.25
CA ASN A 84 -16.30 9.25 6.40
C ASN A 84 -15.40 8.01 6.36
N PRO A 85 -14.08 8.20 6.32
CA PRO A 85 -13.20 7.03 6.35
C PRO A 85 -13.30 6.32 7.69
N ASN A 86 -13.25 4.99 7.67
CA ASN A 86 -13.23 4.22 8.90
C ASN A 86 -11.84 4.28 9.52
N VAL A 87 -10.81 4.42 8.70
CA VAL A 87 -9.43 4.48 9.16
C VAL A 87 -8.66 5.45 8.30
N THR A 88 -7.80 6.25 8.92
CA THR A 88 -6.88 7.13 8.23
C THR A 88 -5.46 6.79 8.64
N PHE A 89 -4.61 6.56 7.64
CA PHE A 89 -3.19 6.30 7.87
C PHE A 89 -2.41 7.54 7.50
N ARG A 90 -1.46 7.93 8.36
CA ARG A 90 -0.59 9.06 8.10
C ARG A 90 0.86 8.62 8.25
N ALA A 91 1.66 8.91 7.25
CA ALA A 91 3.08 8.58 7.25
C ALA A 91 3.75 9.42 6.19
N SER A 92 5.09 9.35 6.11
CA SER A 92 5.76 9.95 4.98
C SER A 92 5.64 9.02 3.78
N ASP A 93 5.83 9.58 2.60
CA ASP A 93 5.82 8.82 1.36
C ASP A 93 6.82 7.67 1.43
N LYS A 94 8.02 7.94 1.93
CA LYS A 94 9.07 6.93 2.01
C LYS A 94 8.76 5.83 3.00
N ASP A 95 8.19 6.21 4.14
CA ASP A 95 7.86 5.23 5.17
C ASP A 95 6.75 4.29 4.69
N TRP A 96 5.75 4.83 4.01
CA TRP A 96 4.68 3.99 3.52
C TRP A 96 5.19 3.00 2.46
N VAL A 97 6.03 3.49 1.54
CA VAL A 97 6.62 2.63 0.53
C VAL A 97 7.48 1.54 1.19
N ALA A 98 8.26 1.90 2.21
CA ALA A 98 9.09 0.93 2.92
C ALA A 98 8.26 -0.12 3.63
N ILE A 99 7.14 0.26 4.21
CA ILE A 99 6.24 -0.68 4.86
C ILE A 99 5.69 -1.67 3.83
N CYS A 100 5.29 -1.18 2.69
CA CYS A 100 4.71 -2.04 1.66
C CYS A 100 5.75 -2.95 1.00
N HIS A 101 7.02 -2.57 1.05
CA HIS A 101 8.09 -3.41 0.53
C HIS A 101 8.74 -4.29 1.61
N ASP A 102 8.13 -4.35 2.79
CA ASP A 102 8.64 -5.12 3.92
C ASP A 102 10.03 -4.68 4.38
N GLN A 103 10.40 -3.45 4.11
CA GLN A 103 11.66 -2.89 4.56
C GLN A 103 11.51 -2.18 5.90
N LEU A 104 10.28 -1.94 6.32
CA LEU A 104 9.96 -1.33 7.59
C LEU A 104 8.72 -2.04 8.13
N SER A 105 8.83 -2.56 9.36
CA SER A 105 7.69 -3.21 9.99
C SER A 105 6.59 -2.18 10.25
N GLY A 106 5.38 -2.49 9.86
CA GLY A 106 4.25 -1.60 10.14
C GLY A 106 4.02 -1.44 11.64
N THR A 107 4.21 -2.52 12.41
CA THR A 107 4.07 -2.44 13.86
C THR A 107 5.12 -1.53 14.47
N TRP A 108 6.38 -1.66 14.02
CA TRP A 108 7.45 -0.81 14.53
C TRP A 108 7.21 0.64 14.14
N ALA A 109 6.77 0.87 12.90
CA ALA A 109 6.48 2.23 12.45
C ALA A 109 5.36 2.85 13.29
N TYR A 110 4.36 2.06 13.65
CA TYR A 110 3.27 2.55 14.48
C TYR A 110 3.77 2.88 15.89
N LEU A 111 4.57 1.99 16.48
CA LEU A 111 5.06 2.21 17.84
C LEU A 111 6.01 3.39 17.93
N THR A 112 6.77 3.66 16.88
CA THR A 112 7.72 4.77 16.90
C THR A 112 7.13 6.08 16.39
N GLY A 113 5.85 6.08 16.02
CA GLY A 113 5.18 7.30 15.55
C GLY A 113 5.41 7.64 14.10
N ARG A 114 6.08 6.77 13.35
CA ARG A 114 6.29 6.98 11.91
C ARG A 114 5.04 6.68 11.11
N LEU A 115 4.20 5.78 11.61
CA LEU A 115 2.90 5.50 11.01
C LEU A 115 1.83 5.83 12.06
N LYS A 116 0.94 6.74 11.72
CA LYS A 116 -0.18 7.07 12.60
C LYS A 116 -1.43 6.48 12.04
N VAL A 117 -2.21 5.86 12.91
CA VAL A 117 -3.45 5.21 12.53
C VAL A 117 -4.58 5.80 13.35
N ARG A 118 -5.57 6.37 12.67
CA ARG A 118 -6.73 6.93 13.34
C ARG A 118 -7.95 6.19 12.91
N GLY A 119 -8.85 5.94 13.84
CA GLY A 119 -10.13 5.32 13.55
C GLY A 119 -10.19 3.91 14.10
N ASP A 120 -10.93 3.05 13.43
CA ASP A 120 -11.21 1.72 13.94
C ASP A 120 -10.01 0.80 13.73
N GLN A 121 -9.40 0.37 14.84
CA GLN A 121 -8.21 -0.46 14.79
C GLN A 121 -8.48 -1.85 14.21
N ASN A 122 -9.70 -2.36 14.38
CA ASN A 122 -10.04 -3.64 13.82
C ASN A 122 -10.13 -3.56 12.30
N VAL A 123 -10.67 -2.46 11.80
CA VAL A 123 -10.75 -2.23 10.36
C VAL A 123 -9.33 -2.03 9.82
N ALA A 124 -8.46 -1.37 10.58
CA ALA A 124 -7.09 -1.17 10.15
C ALA A 124 -6.38 -2.51 9.97
N ARG A 125 -6.60 -3.45 10.89
CA ARG A 125 -5.95 -4.76 10.77
C ARG A 125 -6.50 -5.57 9.61
N LYS A 126 -7.75 -5.36 9.25
CA LYS A 126 -8.35 -6.06 8.13
C LYS A 126 -7.65 -5.75 6.82
N LEU A 127 -7.03 -4.58 6.72
CA LEU A 127 -6.36 -4.18 5.50
C LEU A 127 -5.31 -5.22 5.08
N GLY A 128 -4.55 -5.74 6.04
CA GLY A 128 -3.51 -6.71 5.74
C GLY A 128 -4.06 -8.06 5.31
N GLU A 129 -5.30 -8.37 5.64
CA GLU A 129 -5.94 -9.59 5.22
C GLU A 129 -6.51 -9.46 3.82
N ILE A 130 -7.00 -8.28 3.49
CA ILE A 130 -7.64 -8.01 2.21
C ILE A 130 -6.59 -7.74 1.13
N PHE A 131 -5.49 -7.08 1.50
CA PHE A 131 -4.41 -6.76 0.59
C PHE A 131 -3.08 -7.26 1.18
N PRO A 132 -2.86 -8.56 1.21
CA PRO A 132 -1.67 -9.12 1.86
C PRO A 132 -0.34 -8.80 1.18
#